data_e48ebab2366c22d51aba8156870b1ccf
#
_entry.id   e48ebab2366c22d51aba8156870b1ccf
#
_cell.length_a   1.000
_cell.length_b   1.000
_cell.length_c   1.000
_cell.angle_alpha   90.00
_cell.angle_beta   90.00
_cell.angle_gamma   90.00
#
_symmetry.space_group_name_H-M   'P 1'
#
loop_
_entity.id
_entity.type
_entity.pdbx_description
1 polymer ?
#
loop_
_entity_poly.entity_id
_entity_poly.type
_entity_poly.pdbx_seq_one_letter_code
_entity_poly.pdbx_strand_id
1 'polypeptide(L)'
;MKYLNSTSTGPLGQGLGLEITSSMFFYSVNPHTFAYFNGYDPDSPVSSYGSRIAEYLQAGWIDTNHSFGDFDAAHPFRRAHAERAYAALAELRVTLPVYTDHGGEHNLQNIGPGSPRYHHGDVRGSPYYHADLMKRHGVRYVWSDSDTILITDPDAIAGTTPLHSVRRRFGRWRRNPQCRLIIPYRLQDSSEFFGFIRLRATGINAPNLSSLGFQLKQIDWPAFYAHHGVVIIYQHLGVLHRCKGQCRPISIEAVRQRPEVYLAPFRFLQRESAEGRLWVAGVARLLDYLNCVENVRLRFVDVDGTTNIELLTPAHNPMLSLQGLTIYIDPSRPVRVRHQGRDMPLVFNGPDETRQYSVSIPIQPLPQIW
;
A
#
# COMPACT_ATOMS: atom_id res chain seq x y z
N MET A 1 2.42 14.05 6.00
CA MET A 1 3.47 12.98 5.96
C MET A 1 4.48 13.14 7.08
N LYS A 2 5.22 14.26 7.22
CA LYS A 2 6.25 14.41 8.28
C LYS A 2 5.74 14.11 9.70
N TYR A 3 4.60 14.68 10.11
CA TYR A 3 4.00 14.40 11.42
C TYR A 3 3.67 12.91 11.64
N LEU A 4 3.29 12.19 10.60
CA LEU A 4 2.92 10.77 10.70
C LEU A 4 4.13 9.86 10.77
N ASN A 5 5.14 10.11 9.93
CA ASN A 5 6.25 9.18 9.69
C ASN A 5 7.54 9.53 10.43
N SER A 6 7.67 10.73 11.00
CA SER A 6 8.85 11.11 11.77
C SER A 6 8.55 11.11 13.28
N THR A 7 9.61 11.09 14.07
CA THR A 7 9.54 11.27 15.53
C THR A 7 9.94 12.67 15.95
N SER A 8 10.28 13.56 14.99
CA SER A 8 10.67 14.94 15.29
C SER A 8 9.49 15.80 15.72
N THR A 9 9.77 16.85 16.47
CA THR A 9 8.79 17.88 16.79
C THR A 9 8.59 18.82 15.61
N GLY A 10 7.33 19.02 15.24
CA GLY A 10 6.93 19.90 14.14
C GLY A 10 5.72 20.77 14.49
N PRO A 11 5.10 21.41 13.50
CA PRO A 11 3.95 22.31 13.73
C PRO A 11 2.74 21.65 14.41
N LEU A 12 2.60 20.32 14.33
CA LEU A 12 1.52 19.56 14.98
C LEU A 12 1.96 18.88 16.29
N GLY A 13 3.14 19.21 16.80
CA GLY A 13 3.76 18.63 17.98
C GLY A 13 4.73 17.50 17.64
N GLN A 14 4.98 16.60 18.60
CA GLN A 14 5.81 15.42 18.44
C GLN A 14 5.23 14.51 17.35
N GLY A 15 6.07 14.13 16.38
CA GLY A 15 5.68 13.20 15.32
C GLY A 15 5.40 11.80 15.84
N LEU A 16 4.63 11.04 15.11
CA LEU A 16 4.08 9.74 15.57
C LEU A 16 4.98 8.54 15.28
N GLY A 17 5.95 8.68 14.38
CA GLY A 17 6.84 7.58 14.00
C GLY A 17 6.12 6.37 13.38
N LEU A 18 4.95 6.60 12.76
CA LEU A 18 4.24 5.58 12.03
C LEU A 18 4.86 5.39 10.65
N GLU A 19 4.56 4.27 10.01
CA GLU A 19 4.91 4.04 8.63
C GLU A 19 3.66 4.14 7.75
N ILE A 20 3.35 5.36 7.30
CA ILE A 20 2.19 5.64 6.45
C ILE A 20 2.69 6.13 5.09
N THR A 21 2.42 5.37 4.05
CA THR A 21 2.81 5.73 2.69
C THR A 21 1.68 6.43 1.93
N SER A 22 2.04 7.04 0.82
CA SER A 22 1.11 7.79 -0.04
C SER A 22 1.23 7.32 -1.47
N SER A 23 0.16 7.50 -2.20
CA SER A 23 0.18 7.53 -3.66
C SER A 23 0.39 8.94 -4.18
N MET A 24 0.88 9.06 -5.42
CA MET A 24 1.06 10.34 -6.09
C MET A 24 0.56 10.31 -7.53
N PHE A 25 0.23 11.48 -8.05
CA PHE A 25 0.13 11.75 -9.47
C PHE A 25 1.46 12.22 -10.03
N PHE A 26 1.77 11.83 -11.27
CA PHE A 26 2.86 12.45 -12.02
C PHE A 26 2.43 13.77 -12.65
N TYR A 27 1.20 13.85 -13.16
CA TYR A 27 0.70 14.99 -13.94
C TYR A 27 -0.51 15.65 -13.29
N SER A 28 -0.53 16.97 -13.24
CA SER A 28 -1.70 17.76 -12.87
C SER A 28 -1.49 19.22 -13.26
N VAL A 29 -2.56 19.90 -13.66
CA VAL A 29 -2.59 21.37 -13.80
C VAL A 29 -3.14 22.06 -12.55
N ASN A 30 -3.69 21.30 -11.61
CA ASN A 30 -4.20 21.87 -10.38
C ASN A 30 -3.02 22.21 -9.44
N PRO A 31 -2.77 23.50 -9.13
CA PRO A 31 -1.64 23.91 -8.31
C PRO A 31 -1.71 23.38 -6.86
N HIS A 32 -2.86 22.89 -6.44
CA HIS A 32 -3.04 22.27 -5.11
C HIS A 32 -2.83 20.76 -5.13
N THR A 33 -2.66 20.14 -6.30
CA THR A 33 -2.36 18.72 -6.40
C THR A 33 -0.87 18.50 -6.22
N PHE A 34 -0.53 17.59 -5.35
CA PHE A 34 0.85 17.16 -5.11
C PHE A 34 1.28 16.21 -6.23
N ALA A 35 1.66 16.79 -7.38
CA ALA A 35 2.07 16.10 -8.60
C ALA A 35 3.50 16.44 -8.98
N TYR A 36 4.21 15.50 -9.62
CA TYR A 36 5.62 15.65 -9.97
C TYR A 36 5.83 16.65 -11.13
N PHE A 37 4.99 16.57 -12.16
CA PHE A 37 4.99 17.50 -13.30
C PHE A 37 3.83 18.49 -13.19
N ASN A 38 4.06 19.71 -13.67
CA ASN A 38 3.05 20.78 -13.72
C ASN A 38 2.48 20.91 -15.13
N GLY A 39 1.41 20.19 -15.40
CA GLY A 39 0.75 20.15 -16.70
C GLY A 39 0.21 18.77 -17.03
N TYR A 40 -0.37 18.66 -18.22
CA TYR A 40 -0.87 17.40 -18.79
C TYR A 40 -0.11 16.95 -20.04
N ASP A 41 0.89 17.68 -20.48
CA ASP A 41 1.72 17.23 -21.60
C ASP A 41 2.85 16.33 -21.10
N PRO A 42 3.27 15.32 -21.88
CA PRO A 42 4.42 14.49 -21.53
C PRO A 42 5.68 15.30 -21.20
N ASP A 43 5.88 16.42 -21.88
CA ASP A 43 7.04 17.31 -21.70
C ASP A 43 6.84 18.39 -20.63
N SER A 44 5.77 18.31 -19.84
CA SER A 44 5.51 19.24 -18.75
C SER A 44 6.71 19.39 -17.81
N PRO A 45 7.04 20.61 -17.37
CA PRO A 45 8.16 20.82 -16.45
C PRO A 45 7.90 20.20 -15.07
N VAL A 46 8.97 19.93 -14.34
CA VAL A 46 8.89 19.51 -12.92
C VAL A 46 8.17 20.61 -12.14
N SER A 47 7.22 20.21 -11.31
CA SER A 47 6.42 21.13 -10.50
C SER A 47 7.23 21.75 -9.35
N SER A 48 6.68 22.78 -8.72
CA SER A 48 7.24 23.34 -7.48
C SER A 48 7.33 22.32 -6.33
N TYR A 49 6.57 21.23 -6.41
CA TYR A 49 6.62 20.11 -5.46
C TYR A 49 7.66 19.05 -5.82
N GLY A 50 8.24 19.10 -7.02
CA GLY A 50 9.09 18.01 -7.55
C GLY A 50 10.23 17.58 -6.63
N SER A 51 10.99 18.54 -6.07
CA SER A 51 12.06 18.22 -5.11
C SER A 51 11.52 17.53 -3.85
N ARG A 52 10.38 17.99 -3.33
CA ARG A 52 9.75 17.38 -2.15
C ARG A 52 9.21 15.99 -2.44
N ILE A 53 8.65 15.78 -3.62
CA ILE A 53 8.20 14.47 -4.08
C ILE A 53 9.38 13.54 -4.25
N ALA A 54 10.49 14.00 -4.83
CA ALA A 54 11.72 13.22 -4.96
C ALA A 54 12.25 12.76 -3.60
N GLU A 55 12.30 13.64 -2.59
CA GLU A 55 12.66 13.27 -1.21
C GLU A 55 11.75 12.15 -0.67
N TYR A 56 10.43 12.27 -0.84
CA TYR A 56 9.47 11.30 -0.33
C TYR A 56 9.53 9.96 -1.08
N LEU A 57 9.79 9.99 -2.38
CA LEU A 57 10.03 8.81 -3.19
C LEU A 57 11.29 8.06 -2.73
N GLN A 58 12.41 8.77 -2.59
CA GLN A 58 13.68 8.20 -2.16
C GLN A 58 13.63 7.66 -0.73
N ALA A 59 12.83 8.26 0.14
CA ALA A 59 12.60 7.76 1.50
C ALA A 59 11.56 6.63 1.58
N GLY A 60 10.90 6.26 0.49
CA GLY A 60 9.84 5.26 0.48
C GLY A 60 8.53 5.71 1.14
N TRP A 61 8.35 7.03 1.38
CA TRP A 61 7.09 7.58 1.90
C TRP A 61 6.02 7.70 0.83
N ILE A 62 6.42 7.64 -0.43
CA ILE A 62 5.55 7.43 -1.60
C ILE A 62 5.97 6.09 -2.21
N ASP A 63 5.07 5.13 -2.24
CA ASP A 63 5.30 3.77 -2.72
C ASP A 63 4.32 3.37 -3.84
N THR A 64 3.39 4.25 -4.19
CA THR A 64 2.29 3.96 -5.10
C THR A 64 2.18 5.00 -6.21
N ASN A 65 2.14 4.53 -7.45
CA ASN A 65 1.74 5.32 -8.61
C ASN A 65 0.20 5.35 -8.72
N HIS A 66 -0.40 6.55 -8.67
CA HIS A 66 -1.83 6.73 -8.81
C HIS A 66 -2.20 7.12 -10.23
N SER A 67 -2.20 6.12 -11.13
CA SER A 67 -2.72 6.25 -12.51
C SER A 67 -2.06 7.36 -13.36
N PHE A 68 -0.84 7.78 -13.00
CA PHE A 68 -0.08 8.89 -13.61
C PHE A 68 -0.71 10.29 -13.45
N GLY A 69 -2.03 10.41 -13.36
CA GLY A 69 -2.74 11.68 -13.24
C GLY A 69 -4.25 11.51 -13.35
N ASP A 70 -4.98 12.60 -13.13
CA ASP A 70 -6.42 12.69 -13.38
C ASP A 70 -6.62 13.39 -14.74
N PHE A 71 -6.68 12.60 -15.80
CA PHE A 71 -6.80 13.06 -17.18
C PHE A 71 -8.28 13.30 -17.55
N ASP A 72 -8.51 14.14 -18.55
CA ASP A 72 -9.84 14.47 -19.05
C ASP A 72 -9.92 14.34 -20.60
N ALA A 73 -11.07 14.63 -21.17
CA ALA A 73 -11.28 14.53 -22.61
C ALA A 73 -10.45 15.55 -23.43
N ALA A 74 -10.14 16.71 -22.85
CA ALA A 74 -9.31 17.74 -23.50
C ALA A 74 -7.81 17.38 -23.41
N HIS A 75 -7.43 16.68 -22.36
CA HIS A 75 -6.06 16.30 -22.07
C HIS A 75 -5.99 14.80 -21.80
N PRO A 76 -6.14 13.95 -22.83
CA PRO A 76 -6.16 12.50 -22.65
C PRO A 76 -4.76 11.98 -22.31
N PHE A 77 -4.72 10.94 -21.49
CA PHE A 77 -3.49 10.19 -21.28
C PHE A 77 -2.93 9.65 -22.60
N ARG A 78 -1.62 9.57 -22.70
CA ARG A 78 -0.88 8.91 -23.80
C ARG A 78 0.24 8.07 -23.21
N ARG A 79 0.67 7.04 -23.90
CA ARG A 79 1.81 6.19 -23.48
C ARG A 79 3.07 7.00 -23.11
N ALA A 80 3.33 8.11 -23.83
CA ALA A 80 4.47 8.99 -23.55
C ALA A 80 4.47 9.56 -22.12
N HIS A 81 3.29 9.74 -21.48
CA HIS A 81 3.22 10.14 -20.08
C HIS A 81 3.80 9.06 -19.15
N ALA A 82 3.47 7.79 -19.40
CA ALA A 82 4.03 6.69 -18.62
C ALA A 82 5.54 6.55 -18.85
N GLU A 83 6.01 6.66 -20.09
CA GLU A 83 7.43 6.60 -20.43
C GLU A 83 8.21 7.69 -19.70
N ARG A 84 7.72 8.93 -19.71
CA ARG A 84 8.34 10.06 -19.02
C ARG A 84 8.32 9.90 -17.50
N ALA A 85 7.21 9.41 -16.93
CA ALA A 85 7.09 9.15 -15.50
C ALA A 85 8.10 8.09 -15.04
N TYR A 86 8.23 6.99 -15.77
CA TYR A 86 9.19 5.95 -15.44
C TYR A 86 10.65 6.40 -15.69
N ALA A 87 10.91 7.25 -16.68
CA ALA A 87 12.23 7.86 -16.85
C ALA A 87 12.61 8.70 -15.62
N ALA A 88 11.69 9.54 -15.12
CA ALA A 88 11.92 10.31 -13.91
C ALA A 88 12.19 9.42 -12.68
N LEU A 89 11.46 8.32 -12.51
CA LEU A 89 11.73 7.35 -11.44
C LEU A 89 13.12 6.71 -11.58
N ALA A 90 13.53 6.38 -12.80
CA ALA A 90 14.85 5.82 -13.06
C ALA A 90 15.98 6.83 -12.75
N GLU A 91 15.81 8.11 -13.09
CA GLU A 91 16.74 9.19 -12.72
C GLU A 91 16.87 9.32 -11.20
N LEU A 92 15.74 9.21 -10.47
CA LEU A 92 15.71 9.22 -9.01
C LEU A 92 16.19 7.90 -8.37
N ARG A 93 16.41 6.85 -9.16
CA ARG A 93 16.75 5.47 -8.70
C ARG A 93 15.69 4.89 -7.77
N VAL A 94 14.43 5.14 -8.07
CA VAL A 94 13.27 4.69 -7.28
C VAL A 94 12.41 3.75 -8.11
N THR A 95 11.86 2.74 -7.46
CA THR A 95 10.82 1.86 -8.02
C THR A 95 9.53 2.04 -7.21
N LEU A 96 8.40 2.22 -7.89
CA LEU A 96 7.08 2.19 -7.28
C LEU A 96 6.44 0.81 -7.53
N PRO A 97 6.40 -0.06 -6.52
CA PRO A 97 5.90 -1.44 -6.70
C PRO A 97 4.38 -1.53 -6.80
N VAL A 98 3.66 -0.46 -6.48
CA VAL A 98 2.20 -0.43 -6.44
C VAL A 98 1.65 0.54 -7.48
N TYR A 99 0.62 0.11 -8.20
CA TYR A 99 -0.16 0.91 -9.12
C TYR A 99 -1.63 0.89 -8.71
N THR A 100 -2.30 2.04 -8.75
CA THR A 100 -3.74 2.15 -8.50
C THR A 100 -4.43 2.91 -9.61
N ASP A 101 -5.57 2.39 -10.06
CA ASP A 101 -6.45 3.10 -10.98
C ASP A 101 -7.05 4.35 -10.33
N HIS A 102 -7.43 5.31 -11.16
CA HIS A 102 -8.14 6.52 -10.76
C HIS A 102 -9.57 6.50 -11.33
N GLY A 103 -10.55 6.93 -10.53
CA GLY A 103 -11.93 7.00 -10.98
C GLY A 103 -12.12 8.01 -12.11
N GLY A 104 -13.18 7.81 -12.90
CA GLY A 104 -13.56 8.69 -14.00
C GLY A 104 -13.39 8.04 -15.38
N GLU A 105 -14.36 8.28 -16.25
CA GLU A 105 -14.45 7.64 -17.58
C GLU A 105 -13.39 8.13 -18.59
N HIS A 106 -12.72 9.24 -18.30
CA HIS A 106 -11.66 9.81 -19.13
C HIS A 106 -10.27 9.30 -18.77
N ASN A 107 -10.13 8.56 -17.68
CA ASN A 107 -8.87 7.97 -17.25
C ASN A 107 -8.59 6.67 -18.03
N LEU A 108 -8.33 6.82 -19.33
CA LEU A 108 -8.16 5.70 -20.28
C LEU A 108 -6.92 4.84 -20.02
N GLN A 109 -6.01 5.32 -19.14
CA GLN A 109 -4.86 4.57 -18.65
C GLN A 109 -5.19 3.53 -17.59
N ASN A 110 -6.43 3.47 -17.10
CA ASN A 110 -6.84 2.45 -16.15
C ASN A 110 -6.69 1.05 -16.75
N ILE A 111 -6.45 0.06 -15.89
CA ILE A 111 -6.14 -1.32 -16.27
C ILE A 111 -7.19 -2.30 -15.75
N GLY A 112 -7.15 -3.52 -16.28
CA GLY A 112 -7.99 -4.62 -15.84
C GLY A 112 -9.38 -4.67 -16.47
N PRO A 113 -10.12 -5.76 -16.26
CA PRO A 113 -11.36 -6.05 -16.97
C PRO A 113 -12.59 -5.28 -16.43
N GLY A 114 -12.38 -4.32 -15.50
CA GLY A 114 -13.47 -3.68 -14.75
C GLY A 114 -14.43 -2.86 -15.61
N SER A 115 -13.94 -2.14 -16.61
CA SER A 115 -14.78 -1.40 -17.54
C SER A 115 -14.16 -1.33 -18.93
N PRO A 116 -14.76 -1.98 -19.93
CA PRO A 116 -14.26 -1.94 -21.32
C PRO A 116 -14.33 -0.54 -21.95
N ARG A 117 -14.99 0.43 -21.32
CA ARG A 117 -15.15 1.78 -21.85
C ARG A 117 -13.96 2.68 -21.59
N TYR A 118 -13.21 2.46 -20.48
CA TYR A 118 -12.13 3.34 -20.07
C TYR A 118 -10.92 2.62 -19.42
N HIS A 119 -10.89 1.28 -19.40
CA HIS A 119 -9.72 0.50 -18.99
C HIS A 119 -8.96 0.05 -20.24
N HIS A 120 -8.08 0.91 -20.74
CA HIS A 120 -7.33 0.68 -21.98
C HIS A 120 -5.82 0.60 -21.74
N GLY A 121 -5.36 0.81 -20.50
CA GLY A 121 -3.94 0.82 -20.16
C GLY A 121 -3.25 -0.54 -20.30
N ASP A 122 -4.02 -1.63 -20.32
CA ASP A 122 -3.56 -3.00 -20.52
C ASP A 122 -4.10 -3.65 -21.83
N VAL A 123 -4.67 -2.85 -22.75
CA VAL A 123 -5.12 -3.32 -24.06
C VAL A 123 -4.03 -3.10 -25.09
N ARG A 124 -3.41 -4.17 -25.59
CA ARG A 124 -2.37 -4.10 -26.65
C ARG A 124 -2.91 -3.41 -27.89
N GLY A 125 -2.11 -2.50 -28.43
CA GLY A 125 -2.51 -1.70 -29.60
C GLY A 125 -3.33 -0.45 -29.26
N SER A 126 -3.77 -0.29 -28.03
CA SER A 126 -4.34 0.98 -27.56
C SER A 126 -3.24 2.06 -27.46
N PRO A 127 -3.53 3.34 -27.81
CA PRO A 127 -2.61 4.44 -27.59
C PRO A 127 -2.34 4.72 -26.11
N TYR A 128 -3.11 4.11 -25.23
CA TYR A 128 -3.02 4.23 -23.77
C TYR A 128 -2.28 3.05 -23.13
N TYR A 129 -1.84 2.06 -23.92
CA TYR A 129 -1.20 0.85 -23.41
C TYR A 129 0.12 1.14 -22.71
N HIS A 130 0.26 0.69 -21.46
CA HIS A 130 1.46 0.86 -20.65
C HIS A 130 1.75 -0.31 -19.68
N ALA A 131 0.96 -1.39 -19.70
CA ALA A 131 1.16 -2.53 -18.79
C ALA A 131 2.55 -3.17 -18.93
N ASP A 132 3.14 -3.17 -20.13
CA ASP A 132 4.51 -3.60 -20.40
C ASP A 132 5.56 -2.74 -19.67
N LEU A 133 5.33 -1.41 -19.61
CA LEU A 133 6.18 -0.48 -18.86
C LEU A 133 6.06 -0.74 -17.35
N MET A 134 4.84 -0.95 -16.84
CA MET A 134 4.64 -1.31 -15.42
C MET A 134 5.50 -2.50 -15.03
N LYS A 135 5.43 -3.59 -15.79
CA LYS A 135 6.20 -4.80 -15.52
C LYS A 135 7.72 -4.56 -15.61
N ARG A 136 8.17 -3.84 -16.64
CA ARG A 136 9.58 -3.48 -16.84
C ARG A 136 10.15 -2.66 -15.69
N HIS A 137 9.34 -1.76 -15.12
CA HIS A 137 9.74 -0.86 -14.05
C HIS A 137 9.38 -1.34 -12.64
N GLY A 138 9.11 -2.65 -12.49
CA GLY A 138 9.03 -3.29 -11.19
C GLY A 138 7.71 -3.11 -10.43
N VAL A 139 6.63 -2.70 -11.10
CA VAL A 139 5.28 -2.79 -10.52
C VAL A 139 4.94 -4.26 -10.30
N ARG A 140 4.48 -4.59 -9.09
CA ARG A 140 4.10 -5.96 -8.70
C ARG A 140 2.64 -6.03 -8.28
N TYR A 141 2.14 -4.97 -7.67
CA TYR A 141 0.82 -4.93 -7.06
C TYR A 141 -0.06 -3.90 -7.76
N VAL A 142 -1.30 -4.30 -8.04
CA VAL A 142 -2.26 -3.44 -8.73
C VAL A 142 -3.58 -3.40 -7.95
N TRP A 143 -4.16 -2.20 -7.84
CA TRP A 143 -5.53 -2.05 -7.43
C TRP A 143 -6.34 -1.53 -8.61
N SER A 144 -7.35 -2.30 -8.99
CA SER A 144 -8.25 -2.01 -10.10
C SER A 144 -9.69 -2.10 -9.60
N ASP A 145 -10.21 -0.99 -9.11
CA ASP A 145 -11.60 -0.73 -8.71
C ASP A 145 -12.28 -1.81 -7.83
N SER A 146 -11.47 -2.58 -7.10
CA SER A 146 -11.94 -3.63 -6.20
C SER A 146 -12.00 -3.14 -4.76
N ASP A 147 -12.85 -2.16 -4.48
CA ASP A 147 -13.12 -1.77 -3.11
C ASP A 147 -13.97 -2.82 -2.42
N THR A 148 -13.38 -3.49 -1.46
CA THR A 148 -14.14 -4.34 -0.54
C THR A 148 -13.63 -4.12 0.86
N ILE A 149 -14.52 -4.23 1.81
CA ILE A 149 -14.17 -4.42 3.20
C ILE A 149 -13.49 -5.79 3.25
N LEU A 150 -12.17 -5.86 3.31
CA LEU A 150 -11.47 -7.10 3.53
C LEU A 150 -10.62 -6.99 4.77
N ILE A 151 -11.15 -7.56 5.76
CA ILE A 151 -10.45 -8.17 6.85
C ILE A 151 -10.38 -9.65 6.48
N THR A 152 -9.29 -10.30 6.76
CA THR A 152 -9.10 -11.74 6.51
C THR A 152 -10.17 -12.60 7.16
N ASP A 153 -10.86 -12.06 8.18
CA ASP A 153 -12.10 -12.62 8.73
C ASP A 153 -13.30 -11.72 8.39
N PRO A 154 -14.30 -12.22 7.65
CA PRO A 154 -15.51 -11.48 7.34
C PRO A 154 -16.36 -11.13 8.57
N ASP A 155 -16.17 -11.80 9.69
CA ASP A 155 -16.92 -11.57 10.91
C ASP A 155 -16.30 -10.49 11.79
N ALA A 156 -15.04 -10.10 11.54
CA ALA A 156 -14.34 -9.03 12.25
C ALA A 156 -14.79 -7.60 11.87
N ILE A 157 -15.88 -7.44 11.13
CA ILE A 157 -16.39 -6.13 10.71
C ILE A 157 -17.67 -5.81 11.48
N ALA A 158 -17.56 -4.91 12.46
CA ALA A 158 -18.72 -4.40 13.16
C ALA A 158 -19.69 -3.65 12.23
N GLY A 159 -20.99 -3.90 12.34
CA GLY A 159 -22.04 -3.02 11.85
C GLY A 159 -22.41 -3.08 10.37
N THR A 160 -22.13 -4.16 9.66
CA THR A 160 -22.70 -4.36 8.32
C THR A 160 -24.14 -4.82 8.39
N THR A 161 -25.08 -4.05 7.81
CA THR A 161 -26.48 -4.48 7.71
C THR A 161 -26.60 -5.80 6.94
N PRO A 162 -27.40 -6.77 7.41
CA PRO A 162 -27.43 -8.13 6.89
C PRO A 162 -27.64 -8.27 5.37
N LEU A 163 -28.47 -7.43 4.77
CA LEU A 163 -28.80 -7.51 3.33
C LEU A 163 -27.68 -7.05 2.39
N HIS A 164 -26.92 -6.01 2.75
CA HIS A 164 -25.77 -5.56 1.96
C HIS A 164 -24.58 -6.52 2.11
N SER A 165 -24.45 -7.16 3.28
CA SER A 165 -23.41 -8.14 3.55
C SER A 165 -23.58 -9.41 2.71
N VAL A 166 -24.79 -9.93 2.54
CA VAL A 166 -25.07 -11.18 1.79
C VAL A 166 -24.73 -11.04 0.29
N ARG A 167 -25.16 -9.97 -0.37
CA ARG A 167 -24.83 -9.75 -1.79
C ARG A 167 -23.35 -9.51 -2.03
N ARG A 168 -22.69 -8.78 -1.14
CA ARG A 168 -21.23 -8.56 -1.20
C ARG A 168 -20.45 -9.82 -0.80
N ARG A 169 -20.92 -10.62 0.16
CA ARG A 169 -20.34 -11.92 0.53
C ARG A 169 -20.38 -12.89 -0.65
N PHE A 170 -21.52 -12.98 -1.35
CA PHE A 170 -21.67 -13.88 -2.49
C PHE A 170 -20.80 -13.47 -3.69
N GLY A 171 -20.71 -12.20 -4.00
CA GLY A 171 -19.84 -11.68 -5.05
C GLY A 171 -18.36 -11.81 -4.71
N ARG A 172 -17.97 -11.72 -3.43
CA ARG A 172 -16.61 -11.95 -2.91
C ARG A 172 -16.21 -13.41 -2.92
N TRP A 173 -17.06 -14.27 -2.35
CA TRP A 173 -16.82 -15.71 -2.32
C TRP A 173 -16.56 -16.27 -3.71
N ARG A 174 -17.25 -15.75 -4.71
CA ARG A 174 -17.08 -16.16 -6.11
C ARG A 174 -15.73 -15.71 -6.72
N ARG A 175 -15.18 -14.55 -6.29
CA ARG A 175 -13.93 -13.98 -6.83
C ARG A 175 -12.71 -14.24 -5.95
N ASN A 176 -12.90 -14.37 -4.67
CA ASN A 176 -11.87 -14.58 -3.67
C ASN A 176 -12.40 -15.47 -2.52
N PRO A 177 -12.62 -16.77 -2.78
CA PRO A 177 -13.22 -17.68 -1.80
C PRO A 177 -12.37 -17.87 -0.54
N GLN A 178 -11.06 -17.55 -0.64
CA GLN A 178 -10.12 -17.68 0.48
C GLN A 178 -9.95 -16.37 1.27
N CYS A 179 -10.73 -15.34 0.96
CA CYS A 179 -10.65 -14.00 1.60
C CYS A 179 -9.22 -13.43 1.68
N ARG A 180 -8.37 -13.71 0.70
CA ARG A 180 -7.00 -13.20 0.66
C ARG A 180 -6.97 -11.72 0.35
N LEU A 181 -6.08 -10.98 1.00
CA LEU A 181 -5.84 -9.58 0.69
C LEU A 181 -5.15 -9.42 -0.67
N ILE A 182 -4.26 -10.36 -1.00
CA ILE A 182 -3.54 -10.45 -2.28
C ILE A 182 -4.11 -11.60 -3.09
N ILE A 183 -4.41 -11.34 -4.35
CA ILE A 183 -4.92 -12.33 -5.30
C ILE A 183 -4.12 -12.28 -6.60
N PRO A 184 -3.87 -13.40 -7.28
CA PRO A 184 -3.36 -13.36 -8.64
C PRO A 184 -4.27 -12.53 -9.53
N TYR A 185 -3.71 -11.59 -10.28
CA TYR A 185 -4.46 -10.67 -11.11
C TYR A 185 -3.92 -10.68 -12.53
N ARG A 186 -4.74 -11.10 -13.46
CA ARG A 186 -4.39 -11.17 -14.87
C ARG A 186 -5.04 -10.02 -15.63
N LEU A 187 -4.22 -9.23 -16.30
CA LEU A 187 -4.63 -8.13 -17.13
C LEU A 187 -5.17 -8.61 -18.51
N GLN A 188 -5.76 -7.70 -19.27
CA GLN A 188 -6.33 -7.99 -20.59
C GLN A 188 -5.26 -8.42 -21.60
N ASP A 189 -4.03 -7.91 -21.49
CA ASP A 189 -2.88 -8.31 -22.31
C ASP A 189 -2.25 -9.64 -21.88
N SER A 190 -2.83 -10.32 -20.91
CA SER A 190 -2.34 -11.54 -20.27
C SER A 190 -1.13 -11.35 -19.34
N SER A 191 -0.70 -10.14 -19.06
CA SER A 191 0.29 -9.87 -18.03
C SER A 191 -0.24 -10.25 -16.65
N GLU A 192 0.62 -10.81 -15.81
CA GLU A 192 0.27 -11.23 -14.46
C GLU A 192 0.89 -10.30 -13.43
N PHE A 193 0.06 -9.89 -12.49
CA PHE A 193 0.37 -9.08 -11.32
C PHE A 193 -0.30 -9.68 -10.08
N PHE A 194 -0.09 -9.06 -8.93
CA PHE A 194 -0.87 -9.32 -7.74
C PHE A 194 -1.90 -8.20 -7.56
N GLY A 195 -3.17 -8.55 -7.58
CA GLY A 195 -4.25 -7.65 -7.20
C GLY A 195 -4.38 -7.55 -5.69
N PHE A 196 -4.77 -6.40 -5.17
CA PHE A 196 -5.05 -6.24 -3.75
C PHE A 196 -6.36 -5.51 -3.50
N ILE A 197 -6.83 -5.60 -2.27
CA ILE A 197 -8.10 -5.07 -1.83
C ILE A 197 -7.86 -4.05 -0.73
N ARG A 198 -8.66 -2.99 -0.69
CA ARG A 198 -8.56 -1.92 0.30
C ARG A 198 -9.93 -1.62 0.95
N LEU A 199 -9.89 -1.08 2.18
CA LEU A 199 -11.06 -0.63 2.90
C LEU A 199 -11.40 0.82 2.52
N ARG A 200 -12.57 1.03 1.93
CA ARG A 200 -13.10 2.38 1.68
C ARG A 200 -14.06 2.87 2.77
N ALA A 201 -14.69 2.00 3.47
CA ALA A 201 -15.82 2.17 4.37
C ALA A 201 -17.20 2.33 3.68
N THR A 202 -18.22 1.79 4.32
CA THR A 202 -19.60 1.89 3.83
C THR A 202 -20.11 3.33 3.97
N GLY A 203 -20.73 3.85 2.91
CA GLY A 203 -21.33 5.19 2.92
C GLY A 203 -20.37 6.36 2.66
N ILE A 204 -19.07 6.09 2.42
CA ILE A 204 -18.08 7.12 2.10
C ILE A 204 -17.58 6.91 0.67
N ASN A 205 -17.96 7.83 -0.25
CA ASN A 205 -17.52 7.75 -1.64
C ASN A 205 -16.07 8.19 -1.84
N ALA A 206 -15.63 9.21 -1.10
CA ALA A 206 -14.28 9.73 -1.16
C ALA A 206 -13.78 9.96 0.27
N PRO A 207 -13.13 8.95 0.89
CA PRO A 207 -12.57 9.11 2.22
C PRO A 207 -11.58 10.27 2.27
N ASN A 208 -11.70 11.09 3.29
CA ASN A 208 -10.80 12.21 3.56
C ASN A 208 -10.32 12.16 5.01
N LEU A 209 -9.42 13.06 5.40
CA LEU A 209 -8.82 13.04 6.71
C LEU A 209 -9.84 12.98 7.86
N SER A 210 -11.00 13.64 7.71
CA SER A 210 -12.06 13.64 8.75
C SER A 210 -12.80 12.31 8.87
N SER A 211 -12.76 11.47 7.85
CA SER A 211 -13.46 10.18 7.83
C SER A 211 -12.65 9.01 8.37
N LEU A 212 -11.35 9.19 8.66
CA LEU A 212 -10.50 8.10 9.15
C LEU A 212 -11.03 7.49 10.45
N GLY A 213 -11.44 8.34 11.41
CA GLY A 213 -12.03 7.86 12.65
C GLY A 213 -13.29 7.04 12.46
N PHE A 214 -14.09 7.37 11.44
CA PHE A 214 -15.27 6.58 11.09
C PHE A 214 -14.88 5.23 10.45
N GLN A 215 -13.86 5.20 9.58
CA GLN A 215 -13.36 3.95 9.01
C GLN A 215 -12.82 3.01 10.10
N LEU A 216 -12.02 3.53 11.04
CA LEU A 216 -11.47 2.74 12.14
C LEU A 216 -12.57 2.18 13.08
N LYS A 217 -13.67 2.91 13.26
CA LYS A 217 -14.84 2.44 14.04
C LYS A 217 -15.60 1.30 13.37
N GLN A 218 -15.39 1.05 12.08
CA GLN A 218 -16.01 -0.08 11.37
C GLN A 218 -15.24 -1.40 11.56
N ILE A 219 -14.08 -1.35 12.23
CA ILE A 219 -13.27 -2.50 12.56
C ILE A 219 -13.63 -2.95 13.97
N ASP A 220 -14.03 -4.19 14.12
CA ASP A 220 -14.12 -4.86 15.43
C ASP A 220 -12.69 -5.20 15.87
N TRP A 221 -12.07 -4.32 16.65
CA TRP A 221 -10.66 -4.46 17.04
C TRP A 221 -10.38 -5.72 17.86
N PRO A 222 -11.22 -6.13 18.85
CA PRO A 222 -11.03 -7.40 19.53
C PRO A 222 -10.99 -8.60 18.59
N ALA A 223 -11.96 -8.69 17.66
CA ALA A 223 -11.96 -9.75 16.67
C ALA A 223 -10.79 -9.62 15.68
N PHE A 224 -10.44 -8.38 15.28
CA PHE A 224 -9.30 -8.12 14.39
C PHE A 224 -7.99 -8.65 14.99
N TYR A 225 -7.75 -8.40 16.28
CA TYR A 225 -6.56 -8.92 16.96
C TYR A 225 -6.59 -10.44 17.13
N ALA A 226 -7.73 -10.97 17.59
CA ALA A 226 -7.88 -12.42 17.81
C ALA A 226 -7.67 -13.26 16.53
N HIS A 227 -8.01 -12.69 15.37
CA HIS A 227 -7.89 -13.36 14.07
C HIS A 227 -6.70 -12.91 13.24
N HIS A 228 -5.75 -12.17 13.82
CA HIS A 228 -4.58 -11.62 13.10
C HIS A 228 -4.98 -10.89 11.83
N GLY A 229 -6.01 -10.03 11.92
CA GLY A 229 -6.60 -9.34 10.80
C GLY A 229 -5.61 -8.42 10.06
N VAL A 230 -5.83 -8.26 8.75
CA VAL A 230 -5.06 -7.37 7.89
C VAL A 230 -5.99 -6.47 7.11
N VAL A 231 -5.68 -5.16 7.05
CA VAL A 231 -6.50 -4.19 6.31
C VAL A 231 -5.63 -3.11 5.67
N ILE A 232 -5.93 -2.76 4.43
CA ILE A 232 -5.38 -1.57 3.75
C ILE A 232 -6.44 -0.48 3.78
N ILE A 233 -6.16 0.62 4.47
CA ILE A 233 -7.09 1.75 4.60
C ILE A 233 -6.74 2.80 3.55
N TYR A 234 -7.74 3.18 2.75
CA TYR A 234 -7.62 4.22 1.74
C TYR A 234 -8.10 5.57 2.26
N GLN A 235 -7.28 6.62 2.07
CA GLN A 235 -7.55 7.97 2.54
C GLN A 235 -6.98 9.06 1.63
N HIS A 236 -7.65 10.22 1.58
CA HIS A 236 -7.12 11.46 1.01
C HIS A 236 -6.64 12.38 2.15
N LEU A 237 -5.43 12.15 2.63
CA LEU A 237 -4.90 12.86 3.82
C LEU A 237 -4.72 14.37 3.61
N GLY A 238 -4.52 14.82 2.37
CA GLY A 238 -4.36 16.23 2.02
C GLY A 238 -5.67 17.00 1.84
N VAL A 239 -6.82 16.32 1.91
CA VAL A 239 -8.13 16.89 1.58
C VAL A 239 -8.99 17.03 2.83
N LEU A 240 -9.44 18.25 3.12
CA LEU A 240 -10.36 18.51 4.24
C LEU A 240 -11.79 18.12 3.89
N HIS A 241 -12.25 18.54 2.71
CA HIS A 241 -13.63 18.37 2.29
C HIS A 241 -13.75 18.39 0.77
N ARG A 242 -14.59 17.51 0.23
CA ARG A 242 -14.91 17.45 -1.20
C ARG A 242 -16.27 18.13 -1.40
N CYS A 243 -16.27 19.41 -1.78
CA CYS A 243 -17.48 20.13 -2.16
C CYS A 243 -17.61 20.16 -3.69
N LYS A 244 -18.64 19.56 -4.25
CA LYS A 244 -19.05 19.67 -5.67
C LYS A 244 -17.87 19.59 -6.66
N GLY A 245 -16.99 18.59 -6.49
CA GLY A 245 -15.85 18.37 -7.38
C GLY A 245 -14.59 19.19 -7.02
N GLN A 246 -14.63 20.14 -6.12
CA GLN A 246 -13.46 20.88 -5.66
C GLN A 246 -12.92 20.31 -4.36
N CYS A 247 -11.68 19.84 -4.38
CA CYS A 247 -10.96 19.45 -3.18
C CYS A 247 -10.36 20.70 -2.53
N ARG A 248 -10.71 20.97 -1.27
CA ARG A 248 -10.02 21.99 -0.49
C ARG A 248 -8.85 21.36 0.26
N PRO A 249 -7.63 21.89 0.12
CA PRO A 249 -6.49 21.40 0.89
C PRO A 249 -6.73 21.67 2.38
N ILE A 250 -6.25 20.75 3.21
CA ILE A 250 -6.28 20.93 4.65
C ILE A 250 -5.14 21.84 5.09
N SER A 251 -5.44 22.81 5.95
CA SER A 251 -4.44 23.63 6.60
C SER A 251 -4.01 23.03 7.94
N ILE A 252 -2.77 23.30 8.36
CA ILE A 252 -2.28 22.93 9.71
C ILE A 252 -3.17 23.54 10.79
N GLU A 253 -3.62 24.76 10.60
CA GLU A 253 -4.50 25.45 11.54
C GLU A 253 -5.85 24.73 11.70
N ALA A 254 -6.47 24.29 10.61
CA ALA A 254 -7.70 23.49 10.68
C ALA A 254 -7.50 22.18 11.45
N VAL A 255 -6.34 21.54 11.31
CA VAL A 255 -6.00 20.34 12.07
C VAL A 255 -5.82 20.65 13.57
N ARG A 256 -5.17 21.77 13.90
CA ARG A 256 -4.98 22.22 15.31
C ARG A 256 -6.29 22.58 16.01
N GLN A 257 -7.24 23.14 15.27
CA GLN A 257 -8.54 23.51 15.82
C GLN A 257 -9.42 22.30 16.17
N ARG A 258 -9.20 21.16 15.52
CA ARG A 258 -10.00 19.95 15.73
C ARG A 258 -9.14 18.67 15.80
N PRO A 259 -8.18 18.61 16.74
CA PRO A 259 -7.24 17.48 16.83
C PRO A 259 -7.93 16.15 17.14
N GLU A 260 -9.07 16.17 17.83
CA GLU A 260 -9.87 15.00 18.14
C GLU A 260 -10.48 14.35 16.88
N VAL A 261 -10.68 15.13 15.82
CA VAL A 261 -11.19 14.61 14.54
C VAL A 261 -10.06 14.12 13.66
N TYR A 262 -8.98 14.91 13.56
CA TYR A 262 -7.95 14.69 12.55
C TYR A 262 -6.73 13.92 13.06
N LEU A 263 -6.37 14.08 14.33
CA LEU A 263 -5.16 13.46 14.88
C LEU A 263 -5.44 12.26 15.80
N ALA A 264 -6.57 12.24 16.50
CA ALA A 264 -6.90 11.15 17.42
C ALA A 264 -6.91 9.76 16.74
N PRO A 265 -7.40 9.59 15.50
CA PRO A 265 -7.32 8.30 14.81
C PRO A 265 -5.89 7.81 14.61
N PHE A 266 -4.96 8.71 14.25
CA PHE A 266 -3.54 8.34 14.10
C PHE A 266 -2.85 8.08 15.43
N ARG A 267 -3.19 8.84 16.48
CA ARG A 267 -2.69 8.59 17.83
C ARG A 267 -3.17 7.25 18.38
N PHE A 268 -4.39 6.84 18.02
CA PHE A 268 -4.87 5.48 18.30
C PHE A 268 -3.96 4.45 17.62
N LEU A 269 -3.73 4.56 16.33
CA LEU A 269 -2.86 3.63 15.60
C LEU A 269 -1.43 3.60 16.16
N GLN A 270 -0.90 4.76 16.53
CA GLN A 270 0.44 4.87 17.14
C GLN A 270 0.50 4.17 18.49
N ARG A 271 -0.51 4.34 19.35
CA ARG A 271 -0.57 3.65 20.65
C ARG A 271 -0.64 2.13 20.46
N GLU A 272 -1.56 1.65 19.60
CA GLU A 272 -1.69 0.21 19.34
C GLU A 272 -0.39 -0.39 18.77
N SER A 273 0.31 0.39 17.94
CA SER A 273 1.61 -0.01 17.39
C SER A 273 2.71 -0.03 18.45
N ALA A 274 2.76 0.98 19.32
CA ALA A 274 3.75 1.07 20.40
C ALA A 274 3.57 -0.04 21.46
N GLU A 275 2.33 -0.48 21.65
CA GLU A 275 1.99 -1.59 22.54
C GLU A 275 2.14 -2.97 21.88
N GLY A 276 2.60 -3.03 20.64
CA GLY A 276 2.85 -4.29 19.90
C GLY A 276 1.61 -5.02 19.41
N ARG A 277 0.40 -4.44 19.56
CA ARG A 277 -0.84 -5.06 19.10
C ARG A 277 -1.12 -4.87 17.62
N LEU A 278 -0.52 -3.86 16.99
CA LEU A 278 -0.76 -3.51 15.61
C LEU A 278 0.54 -3.16 14.89
N TRP A 279 0.76 -3.76 13.74
CA TRP A 279 1.81 -3.31 12.84
C TRP A 279 1.23 -2.34 11.80
N VAL A 280 1.65 -1.07 11.85
CA VAL A 280 1.31 -0.05 10.86
C VAL A 280 2.44 0.03 9.84
N ALA A 281 2.14 -0.29 8.60
CA ALA A 281 3.12 -0.38 7.52
C ALA A 281 2.65 0.33 6.25
N GLY A 282 3.58 0.79 5.43
CA GLY A 282 3.33 1.23 4.08
C GLY A 282 2.73 0.11 3.22
N VAL A 283 1.92 0.49 2.21
CA VAL A 283 1.16 -0.51 1.44
C VAL A 283 2.09 -1.48 0.70
N ALA A 284 3.17 -0.99 0.10
CA ALA A 284 4.12 -1.86 -0.59
C ALA A 284 4.77 -2.88 0.36
N ARG A 285 5.17 -2.43 1.54
CA ARG A 285 5.80 -3.30 2.56
C ARG A 285 4.84 -4.36 3.08
N LEU A 286 3.60 -3.96 3.37
CA LEU A 286 2.57 -4.91 3.80
C LEU A 286 2.31 -5.99 2.74
N LEU A 287 2.17 -5.57 1.48
CA LEU A 287 1.94 -6.50 0.36
C LEU A 287 3.14 -7.42 0.13
N ASP A 288 4.35 -6.91 0.24
CA ASP A 288 5.58 -7.71 0.16
C ASP A 288 5.66 -8.74 1.29
N TYR A 289 5.34 -8.33 2.52
CA TYR A 289 5.32 -9.24 3.67
C TYR A 289 4.30 -10.37 3.48
N LEU A 290 3.06 -10.04 3.09
CA LEU A 290 2.02 -11.05 2.86
C LEU A 290 2.40 -12.00 1.72
N ASN A 291 2.95 -11.44 0.64
CA ASN A 291 3.45 -12.24 -0.49
C ASN A 291 4.61 -13.15 -0.06
N CYS A 292 5.49 -12.67 0.82
CA CYS A 292 6.57 -13.46 1.39
C CYS A 292 6.02 -14.64 2.21
N VAL A 293 5.14 -14.37 3.18
CA VAL A 293 4.56 -15.41 4.05
C VAL A 293 3.81 -16.48 3.23
N GLU A 294 3.12 -16.09 2.17
CA GLU A 294 2.38 -17.03 1.33
C GLU A 294 3.26 -17.87 0.41
N ASN A 295 4.41 -17.37 -0.01
CA ASN A 295 5.20 -17.99 -1.11
C ASN A 295 6.56 -18.50 -0.70
N VAL A 296 7.14 -18.08 0.42
CA VAL A 296 8.41 -18.63 0.92
C VAL A 296 8.16 -19.99 1.55
N ARG A 297 8.97 -20.97 1.16
CA ARG A 297 9.00 -22.29 1.79
C ARG A 297 10.24 -22.40 2.66
N LEU A 298 10.11 -23.11 3.77
CA LEU A 298 11.19 -23.35 4.71
C LEU A 298 11.69 -24.79 4.55
N ARG A 299 13.00 -24.97 4.43
CA ARG A 299 13.65 -26.27 4.51
C ARG A 299 14.53 -26.29 5.75
N PHE A 300 14.21 -27.19 6.68
CA PHE A 300 14.95 -27.38 7.91
C PHE A 300 15.96 -28.50 7.75
N VAL A 301 17.19 -28.26 8.16
CA VAL A 301 18.28 -29.25 8.15
C VAL A 301 19.09 -29.11 9.44
N ASP A 302 19.11 -30.16 10.26
CA ASP A 302 19.94 -30.17 11.46
C ASP A 302 21.34 -30.66 11.10
N VAL A 303 22.36 -29.89 11.43
CA VAL A 303 23.77 -30.21 11.22
C VAL A 303 24.52 -29.85 12.52
N ASP A 304 25.18 -30.84 13.10
CA ASP A 304 26.03 -30.66 14.31
C ASP A 304 25.34 -29.89 15.44
N GLY A 305 24.06 -30.20 15.69
CA GLY A 305 23.25 -29.57 16.72
C GLY A 305 22.77 -28.17 16.40
N THR A 306 23.03 -27.65 15.20
CA THR A 306 22.52 -26.36 14.71
C THR A 306 21.37 -26.58 13.75
N THR A 307 20.24 -25.89 13.97
CA THR A 307 19.12 -25.88 13.04
C THR A 307 19.39 -24.87 11.91
N ASN A 308 19.66 -25.39 10.72
CA ASN A 308 19.78 -24.58 9.51
C ASN A 308 18.44 -24.51 8.80
N ILE A 309 17.99 -23.29 8.54
CA ILE A 309 16.71 -23.00 7.86
C ILE A 309 17.04 -22.35 6.52
N GLU A 310 16.72 -23.02 5.43
CA GLU A 310 16.87 -22.47 4.09
C GLU A 310 15.56 -21.90 3.60
N LEU A 311 15.59 -20.63 3.18
CA LEU A 311 14.45 -19.92 2.60
C LEU A 311 14.43 -20.16 1.08
N LEU A 312 13.38 -20.81 0.63
CA LEU A 312 13.17 -21.14 -0.78
C LEU A 312 12.12 -20.18 -1.35
N THR A 313 12.57 -19.27 -2.19
CA THR A 313 11.70 -18.32 -2.91
C THR A 313 11.32 -18.85 -4.28
N PRO A 314 10.10 -18.58 -4.78
CA PRO A 314 9.70 -19.00 -6.11
C PRO A 314 10.57 -18.35 -7.20
N ALA A 315 10.96 -19.12 -8.22
CA ALA A 315 11.78 -18.63 -9.33
C ALA A 315 11.14 -17.48 -10.12
N HIS A 316 9.80 -17.41 -10.13
CA HIS A 316 9.05 -16.36 -10.80
C HIS A 316 8.96 -15.03 -10.01
N ASN A 317 9.43 -15.01 -8.76
CA ASN A 317 9.44 -13.80 -7.92
C ASN A 317 10.81 -13.60 -7.23
N PRO A 318 11.87 -13.31 -8.00
CA PRO A 318 13.22 -13.15 -7.45
C PRO A 318 13.40 -11.89 -6.59
N MET A 319 12.47 -10.94 -6.70
CA MET A 319 12.51 -9.65 -5.97
C MET A 319 11.68 -9.67 -4.69
N LEU A 320 11.30 -10.84 -4.20
CA LEU A 320 10.51 -11.00 -2.99
C LEU A 320 11.29 -10.46 -1.78
N SER A 321 10.72 -9.48 -1.08
CA SER A 321 11.29 -8.98 0.17
C SER A 321 11.08 -10.00 1.28
N LEU A 322 12.13 -10.33 2.01
CA LEU A 322 12.10 -11.24 3.16
C LEU A 322 11.98 -10.50 4.51
N GLN A 323 11.97 -9.16 4.49
CA GLN A 323 11.90 -8.35 5.70
C GLN A 323 10.63 -8.66 6.51
N GLY A 324 10.78 -8.79 7.81
CA GLY A 324 9.70 -9.10 8.73
C GLY A 324 9.33 -10.59 8.80
N LEU A 325 9.84 -11.45 7.91
CA LEU A 325 9.58 -12.89 8.00
C LEU A 325 10.04 -13.39 9.35
N THR A 326 9.09 -13.96 10.10
CA THR A 326 9.30 -14.48 11.46
C THR A 326 9.10 -15.99 11.46
N ILE A 327 10.03 -16.70 12.07
CA ILE A 327 10.08 -18.16 12.09
C ILE A 327 10.17 -18.63 13.54
N TYR A 328 9.23 -19.45 13.96
CA TYR A 328 9.27 -20.07 15.29
C TYR A 328 10.38 -21.13 15.38
N ILE A 329 11.08 -21.14 16.49
CA ILE A 329 12.28 -21.95 16.70
C ILE A 329 12.29 -22.61 18.06
N ASP A 330 13.09 -23.66 18.20
CA ASP A 330 13.50 -24.20 19.48
C ASP A 330 14.68 -23.35 20.03
N PRO A 331 14.52 -22.62 21.14
CA PRO A 331 15.56 -21.75 21.68
C PRO A 331 16.75 -22.52 22.28
N SER A 332 16.62 -23.84 22.50
CA SER A 332 17.69 -24.69 23.02
C SER A 332 18.77 -24.98 21.99
N ARG A 333 18.54 -24.66 20.70
CA ARG A 333 19.45 -24.93 19.59
C ARG A 333 19.90 -23.66 18.90
N PRO A 334 21.18 -23.54 18.49
CA PRO A 334 21.59 -22.50 17.59
C PRO A 334 20.81 -22.55 16.27
N VAL A 335 20.42 -21.38 15.77
CA VAL A 335 19.65 -21.27 14.50
C VAL A 335 20.42 -20.43 13.50
N ARG A 336 20.46 -20.89 12.27
CA ARG A 336 21.00 -20.17 11.13
C ARG A 336 19.96 -20.15 10.02
N VAL A 337 19.64 -18.96 9.52
CA VAL A 337 18.71 -18.79 8.38
C VAL A 337 19.49 -18.36 7.15
N ARG A 338 19.24 -19.03 6.04
CA ARG A 338 19.94 -18.79 4.76
C ARG A 338 18.96 -18.54 3.63
N HIS A 339 19.35 -17.67 2.72
CA HIS A 339 18.66 -17.45 1.47
C HIS A 339 19.68 -17.41 0.32
N GLN A 340 19.49 -18.24 -0.69
CA GLN A 340 20.40 -18.36 -1.84
C GLN A 340 21.87 -18.53 -1.41
N GLY A 341 22.12 -19.39 -0.40
CA GLY A 341 23.44 -19.68 0.12
C GLY A 341 24.07 -18.61 1.04
N ARG A 342 23.39 -17.48 1.27
CA ARG A 342 23.86 -16.39 2.15
C ARG A 342 23.16 -16.42 3.50
N ASP A 343 23.91 -16.20 4.58
CA ASP A 343 23.34 -16.06 5.91
C ASP A 343 22.51 -14.76 5.99
N MET A 344 21.33 -14.85 6.57
CA MET A 344 20.43 -13.72 6.77
C MET A 344 20.70 -13.08 8.15
N PRO A 345 20.63 -11.74 8.25
CA PRO A 345 20.60 -11.08 9.55
C PRO A 345 19.38 -11.50 10.32
N LEU A 346 19.52 -11.76 11.62
CA LEU A 346 18.41 -12.22 12.47
C LEU A 346 18.28 -11.36 13.71
N VAL A 347 17.05 -11.16 14.11
CA VAL A 347 16.66 -10.68 15.45
C VAL A 347 16.03 -11.85 16.19
N PHE A 348 16.58 -12.17 17.36
CA PHE A 348 16.00 -13.17 18.25
C PHE A 348 14.90 -12.51 19.08
N ASN A 349 13.71 -13.05 19.00
CA ASN A 349 12.55 -12.59 19.76
C ASN A 349 12.39 -13.47 21.00
N GLY A 350 12.02 -12.84 22.11
CA GLY A 350 11.62 -13.56 23.32
C GLY A 350 10.34 -14.38 23.10
N PRO A 351 9.87 -15.08 24.15
CA PRO A 351 8.64 -15.84 24.05
C PRO A 351 7.46 -14.89 23.84
N ASP A 352 6.61 -15.25 22.89
CA ASP A 352 5.33 -14.59 22.67
C ASP A 352 4.30 -15.03 23.74
N GLU A 353 3.06 -14.60 23.62
CA GLU A 353 1.95 -14.98 24.51
C GLU A 353 1.64 -16.48 24.50
N THR A 354 2.06 -17.22 23.46
CA THR A 354 2.00 -18.68 23.38
C THR A 354 3.26 -19.36 23.96
N ARG A 355 4.20 -18.58 24.51
CA ARG A 355 5.52 -18.99 25.02
C ARG A 355 6.44 -19.59 23.96
N GLN A 356 6.23 -19.26 22.69
CA GLN A 356 7.08 -19.69 21.61
C GLN A 356 8.15 -18.63 21.31
N TYR A 357 9.37 -19.08 21.06
CA TYR A 357 10.49 -18.24 20.63
C TYR A 357 10.53 -18.16 19.10
N SER A 358 11.03 -17.08 18.57
CA SER A 358 11.18 -16.91 17.12
C SER A 358 12.44 -16.14 16.74
N VAL A 359 12.78 -16.22 15.47
CA VAL A 359 13.75 -15.35 14.82
C VAL A 359 13.06 -14.59 13.71
N SER A 360 13.39 -13.31 13.54
CA SER A 360 12.86 -12.48 12.48
C SER A 360 13.97 -11.92 11.61
N ILE A 361 13.73 -11.82 10.31
CA ILE A 361 14.55 -11.00 9.42
C ILE A 361 14.20 -9.54 9.69
N PRO A 362 15.15 -8.68 10.08
CA PRO A 362 14.85 -7.33 10.52
C PRO A 362 14.16 -6.51 9.44
N ILE A 363 13.16 -5.73 9.86
CA ILE A 363 12.53 -4.71 9.03
C ILE A 363 13.42 -3.47 9.07
N GLN A 364 13.86 -3.01 7.91
CA GLN A 364 14.57 -1.74 7.81
C GLN A 364 13.58 -0.58 7.96
N PRO A 365 13.75 0.30 8.96
CA PRO A 365 12.85 1.45 9.09
C PRO A 365 12.98 2.36 7.85
N LEU A 366 11.89 3.04 7.49
CA LEU A 366 11.95 4.04 6.45
C LEU A 366 12.87 5.20 6.87
N PRO A 367 13.66 5.77 5.95
CA PRO A 367 14.50 6.94 6.22
C PRO A 367 13.70 8.09 6.81
N GLN A 368 14.25 8.74 7.83
CA GLN A 368 13.68 9.96 8.39
C GLN A 368 14.05 11.15 7.50
N ILE A 369 13.07 11.97 7.14
CA ILE A 369 13.26 13.20 6.38
C ILE A 369 12.99 14.39 7.31
N TRP A 370 13.93 15.32 7.38
CA TRP A 370 13.90 16.50 8.26
C TRP A 370 13.43 17.77 7.55
#